data_9c0e13c6d516224eb6f16494436b41c1
#
_entry.id   9c0e13c6d516224eb6f16494436b41c1
#
_cell.length_a   1.000
_cell.length_b   1.000
_cell.length_c   1.000
_cell.angle_alpha   90.00
_cell.angle_beta   90.00
_cell.angle_gamma   90.00
#
_symmetry.space_group_name_H-M   'P 1'
#
loop_
_entity.id
_entity.type
_entity.pdbx_description
1 polymer ?
#
loop_
_entity_poly.entity_id
_entity_poly.type
_entity_poly.pdbx_seq_one_letter_code
_entity_poly.pdbx_strand_id
1 'polypeptide(L)'
;MNHIAQVIPGLDRIGGAERQVMLLATGLRQRGWRVTVVALSGSGAAAARELDAAGVKFVSLRMRKGLTDPRGWLRFNRWLRSARPDVVHAHLPHAAWLARWSRLAAPIPVLVDTLHSTFTGTAGRRLGYRISDFLADQVTAVSEAAAGAHLAAGMVSREKLVVLPNAVDPQKWRPDAELRARVRRELGLKDEFLWLAAGRLEPVKDYPTLLRAMALLQGPARLAIAGSGSEQARLTALAEHLGLSGRVRFFGFAPDLERWMQAADAFVLSSLWEGLPTALMEACACGLAAVATDVPGVREVLPDRPLVPPRAPEALAAAMNQLMQASARARKAAGAGARQFAIERFALQPVLSRWEALYRGLPSSASASSTLIRVPFGS
;
A
#
# COMPACT_ATOMS: atom_id res chain seq x y z
N MET A 1 -16.66 -2.22 -22.31
CA MET A 1 -15.45 -2.58 -21.52
C MET A 1 -15.88 -3.42 -20.35
N ASN A 2 -15.41 -4.66 -20.29
CA ASN A 2 -15.80 -5.61 -19.22
C ASN A 2 -14.61 -6.38 -18.63
N HIS A 3 -13.42 -6.35 -19.25
CA HIS A 3 -12.26 -7.12 -18.82
C HIS A 3 -11.07 -6.22 -18.45
N ILE A 4 -10.67 -6.27 -17.18
CA ILE A 4 -9.51 -5.57 -16.65
C ILE A 4 -8.40 -6.58 -16.34
N ALA A 5 -7.19 -6.29 -16.82
CA ALA A 5 -5.98 -7.01 -16.44
C ALA A 5 -5.16 -6.15 -15.45
N GLN A 6 -5.10 -6.57 -14.20
CA GLN A 6 -4.21 -5.96 -13.19
C GLN A 6 -2.85 -6.63 -13.29
N VAL A 7 -1.81 -5.88 -13.67
CA VAL A 7 -0.46 -6.42 -13.91
C VAL A 7 0.49 -5.95 -12.82
N ILE A 8 1.19 -6.90 -12.17
CA ILE A 8 2.08 -6.62 -11.04
C ILE A 8 3.37 -7.46 -11.14
N PRO A 9 4.52 -6.99 -10.64
CA PRO A 9 5.77 -7.76 -10.71
C PRO A 9 5.73 -9.13 -10.06
N GLY A 10 5.00 -9.31 -8.95
CA GLY A 10 4.85 -10.59 -8.27
C GLY A 10 3.95 -10.51 -7.06
N LEU A 11 3.47 -11.68 -6.59
CA LEU A 11 2.57 -11.83 -5.43
C LEU A 11 3.06 -12.91 -4.43
N ASP A 12 4.34 -13.28 -4.48
CA ASP A 12 4.92 -14.21 -3.49
C ASP A 12 5.16 -13.53 -2.13
N ARG A 13 5.34 -12.21 -2.14
CA ARG A 13 5.47 -11.36 -0.94
C ARG A 13 4.43 -10.26 -1.04
N ILE A 14 3.49 -10.25 -0.10
CA ILE A 14 2.37 -9.30 -0.11
C ILE A 14 2.75 -8.09 0.74
N GLY A 15 3.04 -6.97 0.08
CA GLY A 15 3.18 -5.64 0.68
C GLY A 15 1.94 -4.78 0.46
N GLY A 16 2.08 -3.47 0.63
CA GLY A 16 0.97 -2.53 0.47
C GLY A 16 0.41 -2.48 -0.95
N ALA A 17 1.27 -2.40 -1.97
CA ALA A 17 0.84 -2.35 -3.37
C ALA A 17 0.16 -3.66 -3.80
N GLU A 18 0.73 -4.80 -3.43
CA GLU A 18 0.18 -6.11 -3.72
C GLU A 18 -1.22 -6.29 -3.09
N ARG A 19 -1.37 -5.89 -1.83
CA ARG A 19 -2.67 -5.92 -1.14
C ARG A 19 -3.70 -5.02 -1.82
N GLN A 20 -3.29 -3.83 -2.27
CA GLN A 20 -4.18 -2.92 -3.00
C GLN A 20 -4.63 -3.50 -4.35
N VAL A 21 -3.73 -4.15 -5.09
CA VAL A 21 -4.11 -4.85 -6.34
C VAL A 21 -5.15 -5.94 -6.08
N MET A 22 -4.95 -6.75 -5.04
CA MET A 22 -5.91 -7.81 -4.68
C MET A 22 -7.25 -7.23 -4.24
N LEU A 23 -7.24 -6.19 -3.41
CA LEU A 23 -8.45 -5.51 -2.92
C LEU A 23 -9.24 -4.88 -4.08
N LEU A 24 -8.55 -4.16 -4.98
CA LEU A 24 -9.15 -3.57 -6.16
C LEU A 24 -9.72 -4.63 -7.12
N ALA A 25 -8.96 -5.70 -7.37
CA ALA A 25 -9.39 -6.80 -8.25
C ALA A 25 -10.66 -7.50 -7.72
N THR A 26 -10.67 -7.82 -6.42
CA THR A 26 -11.83 -8.46 -5.77
C THR A 26 -13.06 -7.53 -5.77
N GLY A 27 -12.86 -6.25 -5.43
CA GLY A 27 -13.95 -5.27 -5.40
C GLY A 27 -14.55 -5.02 -6.79
N LEU A 28 -13.74 -4.90 -7.83
CA LEU A 28 -14.21 -4.77 -9.22
C LEU A 28 -14.93 -6.03 -9.68
N ARG A 29 -14.45 -7.23 -9.28
CA ARG A 29 -15.12 -8.49 -9.60
C ARG A 29 -16.52 -8.56 -8.99
N GLN A 30 -16.68 -8.13 -7.74
CA GLN A 30 -17.98 -8.04 -7.06
C GLN A 30 -18.95 -7.06 -7.77
N ARG A 31 -18.42 -6.06 -8.47
CA ARG A 31 -19.18 -5.10 -9.28
C ARG A 31 -19.44 -5.55 -10.73
N GLY A 32 -19.18 -6.82 -11.03
CA GLY A 32 -19.51 -7.43 -12.32
C GLY A 32 -18.42 -7.35 -13.39
N TRP A 33 -17.23 -6.80 -13.08
CA TRP A 33 -16.11 -6.80 -14.02
C TRP A 33 -15.49 -8.20 -14.13
N ARG A 34 -15.06 -8.57 -15.34
CA ARG A 34 -14.13 -9.67 -15.50
C ARG A 34 -12.73 -9.16 -15.15
N VAL A 35 -12.12 -9.72 -14.12
CA VAL A 35 -10.80 -9.29 -13.66
C VAL A 35 -9.81 -10.44 -13.74
N THR A 36 -8.62 -10.15 -14.29
CA THR A 36 -7.47 -11.06 -14.27
C THR A 36 -6.31 -10.36 -13.61
N VAL A 37 -5.73 -10.97 -12.58
CA VAL A 37 -4.48 -10.51 -11.98
C VAL A 37 -3.34 -11.28 -12.63
N VAL A 38 -2.37 -10.55 -13.19
CA VAL A 38 -1.21 -11.09 -13.89
C VAL A 38 0.05 -10.76 -13.11
N ALA A 39 0.67 -11.77 -12.51
CA ALA A 39 1.99 -11.65 -11.90
C ALA A 39 3.08 -11.94 -12.94
N LEU A 40 4.06 -11.04 -13.06
CA LEU A 40 5.16 -11.25 -13.99
C LEU A 40 6.07 -12.38 -13.54
N SER A 41 6.38 -12.44 -12.25
CA SER A 41 7.29 -13.44 -11.69
C SER A 41 6.71 -14.12 -10.45
N GLY A 42 7.32 -15.24 -10.06
CA GLY A 42 6.90 -16.02 -8.90
C GLY A 42 5.69 -16.91 -9.16
N SER A 43 5.32 -17.70 -8.18
CA SER A 43 4.14 -18.59 -8.24
C SER A 43 2.86 -17.90 -7.77
N GLY A 44 2.97 -16.97 -6.82
CA GLY A 44 1.85 -16.29 -6.18
C GLY A 44 0.82 -17.24 -5.56
N ALA A 45 1.21 -18.44 -5.13
CA ALA A 45 0.29 -19.53 -4.79
C ALA A 45 -0.72 -19.15 -3.66
N ALA A 46 -0.30 -18.37 -2.68
CA ALA A 46 -1.21 -17.92 -1.60
C ALA A 46 -2.22 -16.90 -2.15
N ALA A 47 -1.74 -15.89 -2.88
CA ALA A 47 -2.57 -14.88 -3.52
C ALA A 47 -3.52 -15.49 -4.56
N ALA A 48 -3.05 -16.50 -5.33
CA ALA A 48 -3.86 -17.20 -6.31
C ALA A 48 -5.10 -17.84 -5.67
N ARG A 49 -4.94 -18.52 -4.52
CA ARG A 49 -6.07 -19.13 -3.79
C ARG A 49 -7.07 -18.09 -3.29
N GLU A 50 -6.57 -16.96 -2.75
CA GLU A 50 -7.42 -15.88 -2.26
C GLU A 50 -8.19 -15.22 -3.41
N LEU A 51 -7.54 -14.97 -4.54
CA LEU A 51 -8.15 -14.38 -5.73
C LEU A 51 -9.17 -15.32 -6.37
N ASP A 52 -8.86 -16.63 -6.47
CA ASP A 52 -9.75 -17.64 -7.02
C ASP A 52 -11.03 -17.78 -6.19
N ALA A 53 -10.90 -17.81 -4.86
CA ALA A 53 -12.05 -17.80 -3.95
C ALA A 53 -12.95 -16.54 -4.13
N ALA A 54 -12.38 -15.44 -4.59
CA ALA A 54 -13.11 -14.21 -4.93
C ALA A 54 -13.62 -14.18 -6.39
N GLY A 55 -13.43 -15.23 -7.16
CA GLY A 55 -13.79 -15.33 -8.58
C GLY A 55 -12.92 -14.46 -9.51
N VAL A 56 -11.72 -14.11 -9.07
CA VAL A 56 -10.72 -13.36 -9.87
C VAL A 56 -9.71 -14.33 -10.46
N LYS A 57 -9.56 -14.31 -11.78
CA LYS A 57 -8.57 -15.16 -12.46
C LYS A 57 -7.14 -14.70 -12.14
N PHE A 58 -6.28 -15.65 -11.76
CA PHE A 58 -4.86 -15.40 -11.57
C PHE A 58 -4.02 -16.05 -12.67
N VAL A 59 -3.00 -15.32 -13.15
CA VAL A 59 -2.04 -15.80 -14.16
C VAL A 59 -0.64 -15.44 -13.72
N SER A 60 0.27 -16.42 -13.62
CA SER A 60 1.71 -16.15 -13.44
C SER A 60 2.45 -16.38 -14.75
N LEU A 61 3.20 -15.39 -15.19
CA LEU A 61 4.04 -15.49 -16.38
C LEU A 61 5.38 -16.16 -16.09
N ARG A 62 5.72 -16.41 -14.82
CA ARG A 62 6.96 -17.04 -14.37
C ARG A 62 8.21 -16.45 -15.05
N MET A 63 8.23 -15.13 -15.17
CA MET A 63 9.39 -14.42 -15.70
C MET A 63 10.57 -14.52 -14.75
N ARG A 64 11.79 -14.51 -15.29
CA ARG A 64 12.99 -14.35 -14.47
C ARG A 64 12.97 -12.94 -13.85
N LYS A 65 13.50 -12.82 -12.64
CA LYS A 65 13.65 -11.51 -11.99
C LYS A 65 14.63 -10.66 -12.80
N GLY A 66 14.25 -9.41 -13.12
CA GLY A 66 15.03 -8.47 -13.91
C GLY A 66 14.27 -8.01 -15.17
N LEU A 67 14.81 -6.96 -15.83
CA LEU A 67 14.16 -6.33 -17.00
C LEU A 67 14.36 -7.09 -18.32
N THR A 68 15.22 -8.11 -18.34
CA THR A 68 15.72 -8.76 -19.56
C THR A 68 15.30 -10.21 -19.71
N ASP A 69 13.99 -10.50 -19.60
CA ASP A 69 13.48 -11.81 -19.96
C ASP A 69 12.66 -11.74 -21.28
N PRO A 70 13.28 -11.89 -22.45
CA PRO A 70 12.56 -11.82 -23.73
C PRO A 70 11.51 -12.92 -23.87
N ARG A 71 11.74 -14.09 -23.28
CA ARG A 71 10.73 -15.19 -23.28
C ARG A 71 9.51 -14.80 -22.42
N GLY A 72 9.73 -14.12 -21.31
CA GLY A 72 8.67 -13.58 -20.47
C GLY A 72 7.87 -12.51 -21.20
N TRP A 73 8.54 -11.60 -21.91
CA TRP A 73 7.89 -10.60 -22.74
C TRP A 73 7.04 -11.24 -23.85
N LEU A 74 7.56 -12.28 -24.53
CA LEU A 74 6.79 -13.03 -25.53
C LEU A 74 5.56 -13.75 -24.91
N ARG A 75 5.70 -14.34 -23.70
CA ARG A 75 4.56 -14.95 -22.98
C ARG A 75 3.49 -13.91 -22.65
N PHE A 76 3.90 -12.73 -22.17
CA PHE A 76 2.97 -11.65 -21.88
C PHE A 76 2.23 -11.17 -23.12
N ASN A 77 2.93 -10.93 -24.23
CA ASN A 77 2.30 -10.51 -25.49
C ASN A 77 1.37 -11.59 -26.07
N ARG A 78 1.74 -12.89 -25.95
CA ARG A 78 0.86 -14.00 -26.36
C ARG A 78 -0.41 -14.01 -25.49
N TRP A 79 -0.24 -13.83 -24.18
CA TRP A 79 -1.37 -13.74 -23.27
C TRP A 79 -2.29 -12.55 -23.58
N LEU A 80 -1.76 -11.38 -23.84
CA LEU A 80 -2.54 -10.20 -24.23
C LEU A 80 -3.37 -10.44 -25.48
N ARG A 81 -2.80 -11.06 -26.52
CA ARG A 81 -3.52 -11.40 -27.76
C ARG A 81 -4.63 -12.44 -27.54
N SER A 82 -4.43 -13.37 -26.63
CA SER A 82 -5.42 -14.40 -26.29
C SER A 82 -6.52 -13.87 -25.37
N ALA A 83 -6.15 -13.19 -24.30
CA ALA A 83 -7.07 -12.72 -23.26
C ALA A 83 -7.88 -11.49 -23.66
N ARG A 84 -7.29 -10.64 -24.54
CA ARG A 84 -7.84 -9.39 -25.07
C ARG A 84 -8.53 -8.52 -23.98
N PRO A 85 -7.76 -8.09 -22.93
CA PRO A 85 -8.33 -7.20 -21.94
C PRO A 85 -8.69 -5.85 -22.56
N ASP A 86 -9.78 -5.25 -22.12
CA ASP A 86 -10.17 -3.90 -22.51
C ASP A 86 -9.26 -2.85 -21.85
N VAL A 87 -8.85 -3.14 -20.60
CA VAL A 87 -7.96 -2.29 -19.81
C VAL A 87 -6.80 -3.14 -19.29
N VAL A 88 -5.58 -2.67 -19.49
CA VAL A 88 -4.38 -3.14 -18.78
C VAL A 88 -4.01 -2.09 -17.75
N HIS A 89 -4.07 -2.47 -16.47
CA HIS A 89 -3.69 -1.60 -15.37
C HIS A 89 -2.40 -2.14 -14.73
N ALA A 90 -1.30 -1.44 -14.94
CA ALA A 90 0.03 -1.86 -14.48
C ALA A 90 0.39 -1.20 -13.15
N HIS A 91 0.93 -1.99 -12.24
CA HIS A 91 1.35 -1.54 -10.91
C HIS A 91 2.84 -1.76 -10.74
N LEU A 92 3.52 -0.75 -10.20
CA LEU A 92 4.97 -0.73 -9.99
C LEU A 92 5.80 -0.67 -11.30
N PRO A 93 7.04 -0.16 -11.24
CA PRO A 93 7.82 0.20 -12.43
C PRO A 93 8.04 -0.92 -13.46
N HIS A 94 8.30 -2.15 -13.00
CA HIS A 94 8.55 -3.27 -13.92
C HIS A 94 7.33 -3.65 -14.75
N ALA A 95 6.14 -3.67 -14.12
CA ALA A 95 4.90 -3.97 -14.82
C ALA A 95 4.51 -2.83 -15.77
N ALA A 96 4.66 -1.56 -15.33
CA ALA A 96 4.41 -0.40 -16.16
C ALA A 96 5.27 -0.41 -17.43
N TRP A 97 6.56 -0.63 -17.28
CA TRP A 97 7.47 -0.70 -18.43
C TRP A 97 7.12 -1.84 -19.38
N LEU A 98 6.91 -3.03 -18.86
CA LEU A 98 6.55 -4.16 -19.67
C LEU A 98 5.25 -3.91 -20.46
N ALA A 99 4.22 -3.39 -19.81
CA ALA A 99 2.93 -3.10 -20.42
C ALA A 99 3.05 -2.01 -21.50
N ARG A 100 3.77 -0.91 -21.21
CA ARG A 100 4.00 0.17 -22.16
C ARG A 100 4.63 -0.33 -23.46
N TRP A 101 5.78 -1.00 -23.38
CA TRP A 101 6.47 -1.53 -24.56
C TRP A 101 5.69 -2.67 -25.24
N SER A 102 4.93 -3.47 -24.51
CA SER A 102 4.06 -4.50 -25.09
C SER A 102 2.91 -3.92 -25.91
N ARG A 103 2.50 -2.66 -25.68
CA ARG A 103 1.48 -1.97 -26.50
C ARG A 103 1.86 -1.84 -27.97
N LEU A 104 3.18 -1.82 -28.27
CA LEU A 104 3.68 -1.79 -29.66
C LEU A 104 3.60 -3.17 -30.35
N ALA A 105 3.44 -4.26 -29.58
CA ALA A 105 3.47 -5.63 -30.10
C ALA A 105 2.17 -6.39 -29.89
N ALA A 106 1.27 -5.94 -29.04
CA ALA A 106 -0.01 -6.57 -28.76
C ALA A 106 -1.11 -5.51 -28.52
N PRO A 107 -2.39 -5.84 -28.79
CA PRO A 107 -3.47 -4.88 -28.56
C PRO A 107 -3.67 -4.64 -27.06
N ILE A 108 -3.52 -3.38 -26.66
CA ILE A 108 -3.85 -2.84 -25.35
C ILE A 108 -4.71 -1.60 -25.61
N PRO A 109 -6.05 -1.72 -25.59
CA PRO A 109 -6.94 -0.59 -25.91
C PRO A 109 -6.77 0.57 -24.95
N VAL A 110 -6.70 0.28 -23.64
CA VAL A 110 -6.49 1.26 -22.58
C VAL A 110 -5.35 0.78 -21.67
N LEU A 111 -4.34 1.61 -21.47
CA LEU A 111 -3.21 1.37 -20.58
C LEU A 111 -3.18 2.41 -19.46
N VAL A 112 -3.32 1.93 -18.22
CA VAL A 112 -3.21 2.71 -16.99
C VAL A 112 -2.01 2.24 -16.19
N ASP A 113 -1.25 3.17 -15.62
CA ASP A 113 -0.16 2.88 -14.68
C ASP A 113 -0.45 3.46 -13.30
N THR A 114 -0.06 2.79 -12.21
CA THR A 114 -0.13 3.36 -10.86
C THR A 114 1.24 3.51 -10.21
N LEU A 115 1.52 4.71 -9.73
CA LEU A 115 2.70 5.10 -8.95
C LEU A 115 2.40 4.93 -7.46
N HIS A 116 3.05 3.94 -6.82
CA HIS A 116 2.78 3.56 -5.43
C HIS A 116 3.73 4.18 -4.39
N SER A 117 4.67 5.03 -4.81
CA SER A 117 5.72 5.57 -3.93
C SER A 117 6.11 6.97 -4.34
N THR A 118 6.61 7.76 -3.39
CA THR A 118 7.30 9.02 -3.67
C THR A 118 8.72 8.81 -4.23
N PHE A 119 9.24 7.59 -4.17
CA PHE A 119 10.57 7.25 -4.65
C PHE A 119 10.63 7.12 -6.18
N THR A 120 11.27 8.06 -6.84
CA THR A 120 11.36 8.14 -8.31
C THR A 120 12.44 7.24 -8.93
N GLY A 121 13.32 6.67 -8.08
CA GLY A 121 14.36 5.75 -8.53
C GLY A 121 15.59 6.41 -9.14
N THR A 122 16.34 5.63 -9.93
CA THR A 122 17.57 6.07 -10.61
C THR A 122 17.28 6.98 -11.80
N ALA A 123 18.32 7.71 -12.28
CA ALA A 123 18.21 8.54 -13.48
C ALA A 123 17.74 7.75 -14.71
N GLY A 124 18.23 6.51 -14.89
CA GLY A 124 17.79 5.62 -15.98
C GLY A 124 16.30 5.26 -15.88
N ARG A 125 15.77 5.04 -14.66
CA ARG A 125 14.33 4.82 -14.47
C ARG A 125 13.53 6.06 -14.85
N ARG A 126 13.94 7.24 -14.39
CA ARG A 126 13.26 8.50 -14.73
C ARG A 126 13.23 8.73 -16.24
N LEU A 127 14.38 8.58 -16.91
CA LEU A 127 14.47 8.69 -18.36
C LEU A 127 13.54 7.69 -19.06
N GLY A 128 13.56 6.43 -18.62
CA GLY A 128 12.70 5.40 -19.21
C GLY A 128 11.21 5.69 -19.08
N TYR A 129 10.76 6.22 -17.95
CA TYR A 129 9.36 6.67 -17.79
C TYR A 129 9.05 7.83 -18.75
N ARG A 130 9.92 8.83 -18.81
CA ARG A 130 9.75 10.00 -19.67
C ARG A 130 9.64 9.62 -21.15
N ILE A 131 10.55 8.79 -21.67
CA ILE A 131 10.53 8.38 -23.08
C ILE A 131 9.40 7.42 -23.43
N SER A 132 8.77 6.76 -22.46
CA SER A 132 7.65 5.84 -22.66
C SER A 132 6.30 6.42 -22.22
N ASP A 133 6.24 7.68 -21.78
CA ASP A 133 5.00 8.30 -21.27
C ASP A 133 3.90 8.35 -22.33
N PHE A 134 4.27 8.53 -23.61
CA PHE A 134 3.30 8.54 -24.71
C PHE A 134 2.55 7.20 -24.89
N LEU A 135 3.10 6.10 -24.38
CA LEU A 135 2.49 4.77 -24.48
C LEU A 135 1.41 4.51 -23.40
N ALA A 136 1.36 5.30 -22.33
CA ALA A 136 0.29 5.21 -21.33
C ALA A 136 -0.85 6.18 -21.68
N ASP A 137 -2.10 5.76 -21.52
CA ASP A 137 -3.26 6.65 -21.66
C ASP A 137 -3.46 7.48 -20.41
N GLN A 138 -3.25 6.86 -19.24
CA GLN A 138 -3.39 7.51 -17.95
C GLN A 138 -2.31 7.00 -16.98
N VAL A 139 -1.78 7.90 -16.17
CA VAL A 139 -0.95 7.56 -15.02
C VAL A 139 -1.68 8.00 -13.76
N THR A 140 -1.74 7.11 -12.78
CA THR A 140 -2.32 7.45 -11.48
C THR A 140 -1.25 7.43 -10.39
N ALA A 141 -1.42 8.26 -9.37
CA ALA A 141 -0.61 8.25 -8.17
C ALA A 141 -1.49 7.97 -6.95
N VAL A 142 -0.96 7.24 -5.97
CA VAL A 142 -1.72 6.89 -4.76
C VAL A 142 -1.88 8.05 -3.78
N SER A 143 -1.18 9.17 -4.02
CA SER A 143 -1.18 10.37 -3.15
C SER A 143 -0.74 11.60 -3.93
N GLU A 144 -1.09 12.79 -3.44
CA GLU A 144 -0.58 14.06 -3.97
C GLU A 144 0.95 14.14 -3.87
N ALA A 145 1.50 13.61 -2.78
CA ALA A 145 2.93 13.53 -2.56
C ALA A 145 3.63 12.67 -3.64
N ALA A 146 3.06 11.50 -3.97
CA ALA A 146 3.60 10.66 -5.04
C ALA A 146 3.45 11.34 -6.41
N ALA A 147 2.32 11.98 -6.68
CA ALA A 147 2.09 12.74 -7.89
C ALA A 147 3.11 13.86 -8.07
N GLY A 148 3.28 14.70 -7.06
CA GLY A 148 4.22 15.82 -7.06
C GLY A 148 5.67 15.37 -7.26
N ALA A 149 6.10 14.30 -6.59
CA ALA A 149 7.45 13.75 -6.73
C ALA A 149 7.75 13.29 -8.16
N HIS A 150 6.81 12.61 -8.81
CA HIS A 150 7.01 12.11 -10.18
C HIS A 150 6.89 13.21 -11.24
N LEU A 151 6.02 14.19 -11.03
CA LEU A 151 5.97 15.40 -11.87
C LEU A 151 7.28 16.18 -11.80
N ALA A 152 7.78 16.47 -10.59
CA ALA A 152 9.03 17.17 -10.37
C ALA A 152 10.25 16.44 -10.98
N ALA A 153 10.18 15.10 -11.02
CA ALA A 153 11.21 14.27 -11.66
C ALA A 153 11.06 14.17 -13.20
N GLY A 154 10.05 14.81 -13.79
CA GLY A 154 9.77 14.76 -15.23
C GLY A 154 9.45 13.37 -15.78
N MET A 155 8.86 12.49 -14.93
CA MET A 155 8.58 11.10 -15.30
C MET A 155 7.22 10.92 -15.98
N VAL A 156 6.33 11.85 -15.81
CA VAL A 156 4.94 11.82 -16.31
C VAL A 156 4.50 13.23 -16.66
N SER A 157 3.69 13.36 -17.72
CA SER A 157 3.05 14.62 -18.09
C SER A 157 1.86 14.93 -17.18
N ARG A 158 1.67 16.22 -16.86
CA ARG A 158 0.61 16.66 -15.95
C ARG A 158 -0.79 16.27 -16.43
N GLU A 159 -0.99 16.30 -17.74
CA GLU A 159 -2.28 16.02 -18.39
C GLU A 159 -2.72 14.56 -18.21
N LYS A 160 -1.75 13.65 -18.02
CA LYS A 160 -2.00 12.22 -17.84
C LYS A 160 -2.04 11.79 -16.38
N LEU A 161 -1.73 12.68 -15.43
CA LEU A 161 -1.60 12.31 -14.03
C LEU A 161 -2.87 12.63 -13.24
N VAL A 162 -3.43 11.61 -12.59
CA VAL A 162 -4.59 11.71 -11.69
C VAL A 162 -4.25 11.07 -10.35
N VAL A 163 -4.70 11.66 -9.24
CA VAL A 163 -4.53 11.06 -7.91
C VAL A 163 -5.74 10.20 -7.58
N LEU A 164 -5.49 8.90 -7.42
CA LEU A 164 -6.46 7.92 -6.94
C LEU A 164 -5.84 7.16 -5.75
N PRO A 165 -6.34 7.40 -4.52
CA PRO A 165 -5.72 6.85 -3.34
C PRO A 165 -5.90 5.34 -3.24
N ASN A 166 -5.03 4.71 -2.45
CA ASN A 166 -5.25 3.36 -1.96
C ASN A 166 -6.57 3.29 -1.19
N ALA A 167 -7.17 2.10 -1.16
CA ALA A 167 -8.43 1.87 -0.45
C ALA A 167 -8.22 1.10 0.85
N VAL A 168 -9.15 1.29 1.78
CA VAL A 168 -9.32 0.48 2.98
C VAL A 168 -10.75 -0.09 3.00
N ASP A 169 -10.90 -1.37 3.35
CA ASP A 169 -12.21 -1.99 3.51
C ASP A 169 -12.72 -1.76 4.95
N PRO A 170 -13.73 -0.90 5.17
CA PRO A 170 -14.22 -0.60 6.50
C PRO A 170 -15.02 -1.73 7.15
N GLN A 171 -15.37 -2.77 6.41
CA GLN A 171 -16.02 -3.97 6.96
C GLN A 171 -14.99 -4.91 7.58
N LYS A 172 -13.83 -5.03 6.96
CA LYS A 172 -12.70 -5.79 7.46
C LYS A 172 -11.98 -5.04 8.60
N TRP A 173 -11.63 -3.78 8.35
CA TRP A 173 -10.86 -2.94 9.27
C TRP A 173 -11.81 -2.07 10.09
N ARG A 174 -12.32 -2.63 11.18
CA ARG A 174 -13.25 -1.97 12.09
C ARG A 174 -12.92 -2.31 13.54
N PRO A 175 -13.27 -1.46 14.51
CA PRO A 175 -13.16 -1.82 15.92
C PRO A 175 -14.00 -3.05 16.27
N ASP A 176 -13.38 -3.99 17.01
CA ASP A 176 -14.05 -5.21 17.50
C ASP A 176 -13.59 -5.50 18.93
N ALA A 177 -14.43 -5.18 19.89
CA ALA A 177 -14.11 -5.31 21.31
C ALA A 177 -13.98 -6.77 21.78
N GLU A 178 -14.76 -7.68 21.19
CA GLU A 178 -14.72 -9.10 21.54
C GLU A 178 -13.43 -9.74 21.03
N LEU A 179 -13.11 -9.47 19.76
CA LEU A 179 -11.84 -9.91 19.16
C LEU A 179 -10.64 -9.34 19.95
N ARG A 180 -10.68 -8.05 20.31
CA ARG A 180 -9.66 -7.42 21.15
C ARG A 180 -9.46 -8.17 22.47
N ALA A 181 -10.55 -8.40 23.21
CA ALA A 181 -10.48 -9.08 24.50
C ALA A 181 -9.92 -10.50 24.37
N ARG A 182 -10.34 -11.23 23.34
CA ARG A 182 -9.86 -12.58 23.04
C ARG A 182 -8.35 -12.58 22.72
N VAL A 183 -7.91 -11.75 21.78
CA VAL A 183 -6.52 -11.72 21.35
C VAL A 183 -5.58 -11.25 22.47
N ARG A 184 -5.99 -10.26 23.28
CA ARG A 184 -5.19 -9.83 24.45
C ARG A 184 -5.00 -10.96 25.48
N ARG A 185 -6.06 -11.77 25.74
CA ARG A 185 -5.94 -12.97 26.60
C ARG A 185 -4.99 -14.01 26.01
N GLU A 186 -5.08 -14.30 24.71
CA GLU A 186 -4.21 -15.24 24.01
C GLU A 186 -2.73 -14.80 24.07
N LEU A 187 -2.47 -13.50 24.08
CA LEU A 187 -1.13 -12.91 24.18
C LEU A 187 -0.63 -12.77 25.62
N GLY A 188 -1.45 -13.11 26.61
CA GLY A 188 -1.12 -12.93 28.03
C GLY A 188 -0.94 -11.46 28.42
N LEU A 189 -1.57 -10.52 27.70
CA LEU A 189 -1.51 -9.10 27.99
C LEU A 189 -2.54 -8.75 29.07
N LYS A 190 -2.06 -8.15 30.16
CA LYS A 190 -2.88 -7.60 31.23
C LYS A 190 -3.06 -6.10 31.00
N ASP A 191 -2.31 -5.31 31.73
CA ASP A 191 -2.37 -3.84 31.72
C ASP A 191 -1.28 -3.19 30.86
N GLU A 192 -0.42 -4.00 30.22
CA GLU A 192 0.65 -3.46 29.37
C GLU A 192 0.07 -2.75 28.15
N PHE A 193 0.66 -1.61 27.85
CA PHE A 193 0.34 -0.85 26.65
C PHE A 193 0.98 -1.52 25.42
N LEU A 194 0.16 -1.97 24.47
CA LEU A 194 0.63 -2.62 23.26
C LEU A 194 0.70 -1.64 22.09
N TRP A 195 1.91 -1.33 21.67
CA TRP A 195 2.19 -0.68 20.40
C TRP A 195 2.19 -1.70 19.26
N LEU A 196 1.64 -1.33 18.11
CA LEU A 196 1.73 -2.11 16.88
C LEU A 196 2.44 -1.30 15.80
N ALA A 197 3.41 -1.92 15.15
CA ALA A 197 4.00 -1.45 13.89
C ALA A 197 3.81 -2.52 12.83
N ALA A 198 3.48 -2.14 11.60
CA ALA A 198 3.28 -3.09 10.52
C ALA A 198 3.89 -2.59 9.21
N GLY A 199 4.67 -3.45 8.55
CA GLY A 199 5.31 -3.15 7.28
C GLY A 199 6.53 -4.02 7.01
N ARG A 200 7.05 -3.96 5.78
CA ARG A 200 8.26 -4.71 5.42
C ARG A 200 9.44 -4.30 6.28
N LEU A 201 10.25 -5.24 6.72
CA LEU A 201 11.48 -4.96 7.48
C LEU A 201 12.60 -4.55 6.50
N GLU A 202 12.46 -3.36 5.94
CA GLU A 202 13.35 -2.74 4.96
C GLU A 202 13.80 -1.37 5.46
N PRO A 203 14.96 -0.85 5.01
CA PRO A 203 15.54 0.39 5.51
C PRO A 203 14.58 1.60 5.49
N VAL A 204 13.67 1.63 4.52
CA VAL A 204 12.67 2.72 4.39
C VAL A 204 11.72 2.84 5.59
N LYS A 205 11.48 1.75 6.33
CA LYS A 205 10.57 1.74 7.49
C LYS A 205 11.24 2.21 8.77
N ASP A 206 12.55 2.35 8.78
CA ASP A 206 13.38 2.87 9.88
C ASP A 206 13.03 2.29 11.25
N TYR A 207 12.86 0.98 11.30
CA TYR A 207 12.67 0.27 12.57
C TYR A 207 13.80 0.48 13.58
N PRO A 208 15.07 0.74 13.20
CA PRO A 208 16.10 1.12 14.17
C PRO A 208 15.73 2.35 15.00
N THR A 209 15.16 3.39 14.40
CA THR A 209 14.64 4.56 15.11
C THR A 209 13.52 4.18 16.07
N LEU A 210 12.58 3.33 15.63
CA LEU A 210 11.49 2.84 16.50
C LEU A 210 12.01 2.02 17.68
N LEU A 211 12.99 1.12 17.48
CA LEU A 211 13.57 0.34 18.57
C LEU A 211 14.30 1.22 19.60
N ARG A 212 15.05 2.24 19.15
CA ARG A 212 15.67 3.22 20.05
C ARG A 212 14.61 4.01 20.83
N ALA A 213 13.55 4.46 20.16
CA ALA A 213 12.42 5.13 20.81
C ALA A 213 11.77 4.23 21.86
N MET A 214 11.56 2.95 21.54
CA MET A 214 11.01 1.95 22.48
C MET A 214 11.87 1.76 23.74
N ALA A 215 13.20 1.85 23.62
CA ALA A 215 14.12 1.78 24.76
C ALA A 215 13.98 3.00 25.69
N LEU A 216 13.56 4.15 25.19
CA LEU A 216 13.35 5.39 25.95
C LEU A 216 11.95 5.48 26.58
N LEU A 217 11.04 4.54 26.28
CA LEU A 217 9.68 4.58 26.84
C LEU A 217 9.66 4.24 28.33
N GLN A 218 8.86 5.00 29.03
CA GLN A 218 8.58 4.81 30.46
C GLN A 218 7.35 3.88 30.65
N GLY A 219 7.38 3.04 31.67
CA GLY A 219 6.27 2.17 32.04
C GLY A 219 6.17 0.86 31.24
N PRO A 220 5.14 0.07 31.51
CA PRO A 220 4.95 -1.27 30.96
C PRO A 220 4.41 -1.23 29.52
N ALA A 221 5.29 -0.98 28.56
CA ALA A 221 4.95 -0.96 27.14
C ALA A 221 5.57 -2.16 26.40
N ARG A 222 4.82 -2.75 25.49
CA ARG A 222 5.25 -3.76 24.54
C ARG A 222 5.09 -3.29 23.11
N LEU A 223 5.92 -3.79 22.21
CA LEU A 223 5.87 -3.50 20.79
C LEU A 223 5.74 -4.80 19.99
N ALA A 224 4.67 -4.88 19.21
CA ALA A 224 4.44 -5.91 18.21
C ALA A 224 4.87 -5.38 16.84
N ILE A 225 5.75 -6.08 16.13
CA ILE A 225 6.18 -5.72 14.78
C ILE A 225 5.72 -6.84 13.83
N ALA A 226 4.75 -6.51 12.96
CA ALA A 226 4.23 -7.39 11.95
C ALA A 226 4.86 -7.09 10.58
N GLY A 227 5.63 -8.03 10.06
CA GLY A 227 6.28 -7.90 8.77
C GLY A 227 7.54 -8.74 8.65
N SER A 228 8.01 -8.91 7.44
CA SER A 228 9.26 -9.58 7.10
C SER A 228 10.09 -8.74 6.15
N GLY A 229 11.39 -8.96 6.08
CA GLY A 229 12.28 -8.22 5.19
C GLY A 229 13.75 -8.50 5.42
N SER A 230 14.60 -7.82 4.66
CA SER A 230 16.05 -8.01 4.68
C SER A 230 16.69 -7.63 6.01
N GLU A 231 16.07 -6.71 6.77
CA GLU A 231 16.61 -6.20 8.04
C GLU A 231 16.28 -7.09 9.27
N GLN A 232 15.54 -8.19 9.11
CA GLN A 232 15.05 -9.01 10.23
C GLN A 232 16.14 -9.35 11.26
N ALA A 233 17.25 -9.96 10.82
CA ALA A 233 18.33 -10.40 11.72
C ALA A 233 18.99 -9.22 12.43
N ARG A 234 19.24 -8.12 11.69
CA ARG A 234 19.84 -6.89 12.22
C ARG A 234 18.95 -6.24 13.28
N LEU A 235 17.65 -6.20 13.03
CA LEU A 235 16.67 -5.60 13.97
C LEU A 235 16.51 -6.44 15.23
N THR A 236 16.55 -7.77 15.12
CA THR A 236 16.53 -8.66 16.29
C THR A 236 17.77 -8.43 17.17
N ALA A 237 18.97 -8.42 16.59
CA ALA A 237 20.20 -8.13 17.32
C ALA A 237 20.21 -6.73 17.97
N LEU A 238 19.65 -5.71 17.26
CA LEU A 238 19.53 -4.37 17.83
C LEU A 238 18.56 -4.33 19.02
N ALA A 239 17.44 -5.04 18.95
CA ALA A 239 16.48 -5.12 20.06
C ALA A 239 17.11 -5.78 21.30
N GLU A 240 17.91 -6.84 21.12
CA GLU A 240 18.67 -7.48 22.19
C GLU A 240 19.70 -6.53 22.79
N HIS A 241 20.50 -5.86 21.96
CA HIS A 241 21.50 -4.87 22.40
C HIS A 241 20.89 -3.71 23.20
N LEU A 242 19.67 -3.30 22.86
CA LEU A 242 18.92 -2.26 23.56
C LEU A 242 18.17 -2.76 24.80
N GLY A 243 18.33 -4.03 25.21
CA GLY A 243 17.65 -4.61 26.36
C GLY A 243 16.13 -4.79 26.18
N LEU A 244 15.66 -4.91 24.94
CA LEU A 244 14.23 -4.98 24.62
C LEU A 244 13.70 -6.42 24.48
N SER A 245 14.47 -7.48 24.80
CA SER A 245 14.16 -8.90 24.62
C SER A 245 12.87 -9.18 25.35
N GLY A 246 12.06 -8.98 25.86
CA GLY A 246 10.72 -9.27 26.43
C GLY A 246 9.68 -8.21 26.11
N ARG A 247 10.13 -7.07 25.56
CA ARG A 247 9.25 -5.93 25.27
C ARG A 247 8.93 -5.80 23.78
N VAL A 248 9.76 -6.33 22.89
CA VAL A 248 9.58 -6.28 21.44
C VAL A 248 9.43 -7.69 20.89
N ARG A 249 8.42 -7.89 20.06
CA ARG A 249 8.19 -9.15 19.38
C ARG A 249 8.00 -8.95 17.88
N PHE A 250 8.79 -9.69 17.09
CA PHE A 250 8.66 -9.77 15.64
C PHE A 250 7.81 -10.98 15.27
N PHE A 251 6.72 -10.77 14.54
CA PHE A 251 5.78 -11.82 14.15
C PHE A 251 6.01 -12.38 12.74
N GLY A 252 6.93 -11.78 12.00
CA GLY A 252 7.07 -12.09 10.59
C GLY A 252 5.87 -11.61 9.78
N PHE A 253 5.65 -12.23 8.64
CA PHE A 253 4.48 -11.96 7.82
C PHE A 253 3.20 -12.36 8.57
N ALA A 254 2.31 -11.41 8.82
CA ALA A 254 1.05 -11.61 9.54
C ALA A 254 -0.14 -11.52 8.56
N PRO A 255 -0.66 -12.64 8.05
CA PRO A 255 -1.84 -12.65 7.18
C PRO A 255 -3.10 -12.16 7.93
N ASP A 256 -3.12 -12.36 9.25
CA ASP A 256 -4.17 -11.97 10.19
C ASP A 256 -3.85 -10.66 10.92
N LEU A 257 -3.24 -9.68 10.23
CA LEU A 257 -2.86 -8.39 10.81
C LEU A 257 -4.03 -7.69 11.53
N GLU A 258 -5.26 -7.96 11.11
CA GLU A 258 -6.49 -7.47 11.75
C GLU A 258 -6.53 -7.82 13.25
N ARG A 259 -6.19 -9.05 13.64
CA ARG A 259 -6.15 -9.48 15.04
C ARG A 259 -5.19 -8.62 15.87
N TRP A 260 -4.04 -8.29 15.30
CA TRP A 260 -3.04 -7.44 15.95
C TRP A 260 -3.49 -6.00 16.06
N MET A 261 -4.18 -5.48 15.03
CA MET A 261 -4.82 -4.15 15.08
C MET A 261 -5.86 -4.07 16.21
N GLN A 262 -6.64 -5.13 16.43
CA GLN A 262 -7.60 -5.16 17.56
C GLN A 262 -6.91 -5.22 18.92
N ALA A 263 -5.86 -6.01 19.06
CA ALA A 263 -5.14 -6.16 20.32
C ALA A 263 -4.40 -4.90 20.77
N ALA A 264 -3.93 -4.10 19.82
CA ALA A 264 -3.11 -2.91 20.05
C ALA A 264 -3.88 -1.79 20.76
N ASP A 265 -3.14 -0.98 21.52
CA ASP A 265 -3.63 0.26 22.13
C ASP A 265 -3.38 1.48 21.22
N ALA A 266 -2.31 1.40 20.41
CA ALA A 266 -1.96 2.42 19.43
C ALA A 266 -1.09 1.84 18.31
N PHE A 267 -1.02 2.57 17.21
CA PHE A 267 -0.17 2.26 16.07
C PHE A 267 1.03 3.22 16.00
N VAL A 268 2.19 2.72 15.55
CA VAL A 268 3.38 3.56 15.35
C VAL A 268 3.99 3.31 13.97
N LEU A 269 4.38 4.39 13.27
CA LEU A 269 5.04 4.35 11.98
C LEU A 269 6.27 5.25 11.98
N SER A 270 7.45 4.68 11.78
CA SER A 270 8.75 5.37 11.82
C SER A 270 9.38 5.62 10.45
N SER A 271 8.62 5.46 9.36
CA SER A 271 9.12 5.45 7.98
C SER A 271 9.88 6.72 7.59
N LEU A 272 10.87 6.57 6.70
CA LEU A 272 11.64 7.67 6.10
C LEU A 272 10.91 8.30 4.91
N TRP A 273 10.11 7.54 4.19
CA TRP A 273 9.21 8.01 3.13
C TRP A 273 8.08 7.00 2.91
N GLU A 274 6.95 7.51 2.46
CA GLU A 274 5.77 6.72 2.08
C GLU A 274 5.15 7.27 0.78
N GLY A 275 4.46 6.39 0.05
CA GLY A 275 3.55 6.83 -1.00
C GLY A 275 2.20 7.20 -0.39
N LEU A 276 1.50 6.19 0.10
CA LEU A 276 0.33 6.30 0.97
C LEU A 276 0.32 5.04 1.86
N PRO A 277 0.61 5.16 3.17
CA PRO A 277 0.90 4.00 4.03
C PRO A 277 -0.36 3.20 4.35
N THR A 278 -0.57 2.06 3.67
CA THR A 278 -1.76 1.22 3.83
C THR A 278 -1.94 0.71 5.26
N ALA A 279 -0.86 0.29 5.93
CA ALA A 279 -0.96 -0.18 7.31
C ALA A 279 -1.43 0.92 8.29
N LEU A 280 -1.05 2.18 8.06
CA LEU A 280 -1.55 3.30 8.84
C LEU A 280 -3.05 3.57 8.56
N MET A 281 -3.46 3.49 7.30
CA MET A 281 -4.88 3.60 6.91
C MET A 281 -5.71 2.49 7.57
N GLU A 282 -5.21 1.25 7.58
CA GLU A 282 -5.83 0.09 8.20
C GLU A 282 -5.94 0.27 9.73
N ALA A 283 -4.88 0.79 10.37
CA ALA A 283 -4.88 1.10 11.80
C ALA A 283 -5.89 2.20 12.15
N CYS A 284 -5.93 3.29 11.37
CA CYS A 284 -6.93 4.34 11.51
C CYS A 284 -8.36 3.78 11.33
N ALA A 285 -8.58 2.93 10.32
CA ALA A 285 -9.88 2.29 10.10
C ALA A 285 -10.30 1.38 11.27
N CYS A 286 -9.36 0.75 11.97
CA CYS A 286 -9.61 0.03 13.22
C CYS A 286 -9.83 0.95 14.43
N GLY A 287 -9.75 2.27 14.27
CA GLY A 287 -9.94 3.24 15.36
C GLY A 287 -8.74 3.34 16.29
N LEU A 288 -7.55 2.96 15.86
CA LEU A 288 -6.33 3.14 16.65
C LEU A 288 -5.84 4.60 16.56
N ALA A 289 -5.48 5.15 17.71
CA ALA A 289 -4.65 6.34 17.73
C ALA A 289 -3.25 6.00 17.18
N ALA A 290 -2.62 6.93 16.47
CA ALA A 290 -1.35 6.67 15.83
C ALA A 290 -0.32 7.76 16.14
N VAL A 291 0.95 7.34 16.26
CA VAL A 291 2.13 8.21 16.24
C VAL A 291 2.91 7.87 14.97
N ALA A 292 3.27 8.87 14.18
CA ALA A 292 3.92 8.65 12.92
C ALA A 292 4.96 9.72 12.59
N THR A 293 5.94 9.36 11.78
CA THR A 293 6.93 10.30 11.25
C THR A 293 6.32 11.23 10.21
N ASP A 294 6.84 12.45 10.18
CA ASP A 294 6.45 13.52 9.29
C ASP A 294 7.06 13.33 7.90
N VAL A 295 6.37 12.53 7.11
CA VAL A 295 6.72 12.29 5.71
C VAL A 295 5.49 12.49 4.82
N PRO A 296 5.66 12.91 3.56
CA PRO A 296 4.56 13.43 2.73
C PRO A 296 3.31 12.55 2.68
N GLY A 297 3.44 11.26 2.38
CA GLY A 297 2.29 10.36 2.29
C GLY A 297 1.60 10.08 3.65
N VAL A 298 2.28 10.30 4.78
CA VAL A 298 1.69 10.18 6.12
C VAL A 298 0.79 11.38 6.42
N ARG A 299 1.18 12.59 6.01
CA ARG A 299 0.35 13.79 6.16
C ARG A 299 -1.02 13.66 5.50
N GLU A 300 -1.11 12.89 4.43
CA GLU A 300 -2.37 12.66 3.72
C GLU A 300 -3.32 11.71 4.46
N VAL A 301 -2.80 10.90 5.39
CA VAL A 301 -3.60 9.99 6.24
C VAL A 301 -3.91 10.64 7.61
N LEU A 302 -3.00 11.47 8.12
CA LEU A 302 -3.09 12.14 9.42
C LEU A 302 -2.86 13.66 9.28
N PRO A 303 -3.72 14.42 8.57
CA PRO A 303 -3.44 15.82 8.23
C PRO A 303 -3.38 16.72 9.46
N ASP A 304 -4.23 16.48 10.46
CA ASP A 304 -4.41 17.35 11.63
C ASP A 304 -3.73 16.78 12.89
N ARG A 305 -2.78 15.88 12.74
CA ARG A 305 -2.10 15.24 13.86
C ARG A 305 -0.65 15.68 13.95
N PRO A 306 -0.14 15.87 15.18
CA PRO A 306 1.29 16.08 15.37
C PRO A 306 2.07 14.88 14.81
N LEU A 307 2.99 15.18 13.91
CA LEU A 307 3.91 14.20 13.35
C LEU A 307 5.32 14.50 13.87
N VAL A 308 6.16 13.48 13.93
CA VAL A 308 7.52 13.59 14.45
C VAL A 308 8.54 13.56 13.31
N PRO A 309 9.67 14.30 13.41
CA PRO A 309 10.72 14.24 12.41
C PRO A 309 11.19 12.78 12.19
N PRO A 310 11.46 12.35 10.96
CA PRO A 310 12.10 11.05 10.73
C PRO A 310 13.50 11.02 11.32
N ARG A 311 13.99 9.83 11.68
CA ARG A 311 15.29 9.60 12.32
C ARG A 311 15.50 10.30 13.67
N ALA A 312 14.44 10.60 14.39
CA ALA A 312 14.46 11.27 15.69
C ALA A 312 13.86 10.36 16.78
N PRO A 313 14.62 9.41 17.34
CA PRO A 313 14.10 8.44 18.30
C PRO A 313 13.60 9.11 19.59
N GLU A 314 14.23 10.19 20.05
CA GLU A 314 13.80 10.93 21.23
C GLU A 314 12.44 11.61 21.01
N ALA A 315 12.24 12.25 19.86
CA ALA A 315 10.96 12.86 19.50
C ALA A 315 9.86 11.80 19.33
N LEU A 316 10.19 10.67 18.73
CA LEU A 316 9.27 9.55 18.59
C LEU A 316 8.87 8.99 19.96
N ALA A 317 9.83 8.79 20.86
CA ALA A 317 9.59 8.34 22.22
C ALA A 317 8.75 9.33 23.03
N ALA A 318 9.00 10.63 22.89
CA ALA A 318 8.21 11.69 23.56
C ALA A 318 6.74 11.63 23.11
N ALA A 319 6.48 11.56 21.81
CA ALA A 319 5.12 11.44 21.26
C ALA A 319 4.43 10.13 21.68
N MET A 320 5.16 9.02 21.71
CA MET A 320 4.66 7.73 22.19
C MET A 320 4.32 7.81 23.70
N ASN A 321 5.21 8.35 24.54
CA ASN A 321 4.94 8.53 25.97
C ASN A 321 3.72 9.44 26.20
N GLN A 322 3.58 10.54 25.46
CA GLN A 322 2.43 11.44 25.56
C GLN A 322 1.12 10.70 25.27
N LEU A 323 1.11 9.84 24.23
CA LEU A 323 -0.09 9.05 23.90
C LEU A 323 -0.37 7.97 24.95
N MET A 324 0.65 7.33 25.53
CA MET A 324 0.50 6.37 26.62
C MET A 324 -0.09 7.01 27.90
N GLN A 325 0.35 8.22 28.24
CA GLN A 325 -0.12 8.97 29.40
C GLN A 325 -1.50 9.59 29.21
N ALA A 326 -1.96 9.75 27.96
CA ALA A 326 -3.29 10.24 27.68
C ALA A 326 -4.37 9.30 28.27
N SER A 327 -5.49 9.85 28.70
CA SER A 327 -6.61 9.05 29.20
C SER A 327 -7.15 8.09 28.11
N ALA A 328 -7.72 6.95 28.52
CA ALA A 328 -8.36 6.01 27.58
C ALA A 328 -9.43 6.71 26.73
N ARG A 329 -10.17 7.67 27.30
CA ARG A 329 -11.15 8.50 26.59
C ARG A 329 -10.49 9.33 25.50
N ALA A 330 -9.38 10.00 25.81
CA ALA A 330 -8.66 10.83 24.84
C ALA A 330 -8.07 10.00 23.69
N ARG A 331 -7.47 8.83 23.99
CA ARG A 331 -6.97 7.91 22.96
C ARG A 331 -8.11 7.41 22.06
N LYS A 332 -9.24 7.03 22.65
CA LYS A 332 -10.42 6.58 21.89
C LYS A 332 -10.98 7.68 20.99
N ALA A 333 -11.05 8.91 21.48
CA ALA A 333 -11.49 10.07 20.69
C ALA A 333 -10.52 10.34 19.53
N ALA A 334 -9.21 10.29 19.79
CA ALA A 334 -8.19 10.42 18.75
C ALA A 334 -8.31 9.33 17.66
N GLY A 335 -8.48 8.07 18.06
CA GLY A 335 -8.68 6.97 17.14
C GLY A 335 -9.99 7.07 16.34
N ALA A 336 -11.08 7.51 16.98
CA ALA A 336 -12.37 7.71 16.31
C ALA A 336 -12.28 8.80 15.22
N GLY A 337 -11.62 9.93 15.49
CA GLY A 337 -11.38 10.99 14.49
C GLY A 337 -10.52 10.49 13.33
N ALA A 338 -9.45 9.74 13.61
CA ALA A 338 -8.62 9.13 12.57
C ALA A 338 -9.40 8.12 11.71
N ARG A 339 -10.28 7.32 12.33
CA ARG A 339 -11.16 6.40 11.61
C ARG A 339 -12.14 7.13 10.70
N GLN A 340 -12.81 8.15 11.21
CA GLN A 340 -13.76 8.93 10.43
C GLN A 340 -13.08 9.47 9.17
N PHE A 341 -11.95 10.14 9.31
CA PHE A 341 -11.17 10.67 8.20
C PHE A 341 -10.76 9.58 7.20
N ALA A 342 -10.24 8.45 7.70
CA ALA A 342 -9.78 7.36 6.84
C ALA A 342 -10.93 6.76 6.02
N ILE A 343 -12.12 6.62 6.61
CA ILE A 343 -13.29 6.06 5.91
C ILE A 343 -13.86 7.07 4.91
N GLU A 344 -14.00 8.34 5.28
CA GLU A 344 -14.49 9.37 4.37
C GLU A 344 -13.64 9.48 3.10
N ARG A 345 -12.33 9.36 3.24
CA ARG A 345 -11.39 9.60 2.15
C ARG A 345 -10.98 8.33 1.39
N PHE A 346 -10.87 7.19 2.07
CA PHE A 346 -10.22 5.98 1.55
C PHE A 346 -11.11 4.74 1.56
N ALA A 347 -12.39 4.83 1.92
CA ALA A 347 -13.26 3.65 1.92
C ALA A 347 -13.31 3.00 0.53
N LEU A 348 -13.31 1.67 0.52
CA LEU A 348 -13.21 0.85 -0.69
C LEU A 348 -14.27 1.21 -1.73
N GLN A 349 -15.52 1.36 -1.33
CA GLN A 349 -16.61 1.54 -2.30
C GLN A 349 -16.52 2.86 -3.08
N PRO A 350 -16.29 4.03 -2.47
CA PRO A 350 -16.02 5.28 -3.21
C PRO A 350 -14.77 5.21 -4.09
N VAL A 351 -13.68 4.58 -3.62
CA VAL A 351 -12.46 4.42 -4.42
C VAL A 351 -12.72 3.54 -5.64
N LEU A 352 -13.46 2.43 -5.51
CA LEU A 352 -13.86 1.59 -6.64
C LEU A 352 -14.68 2.38 -7.66
N SER A 353 -15.61 3.22 -7.21
CA SER A 353 -16.43 4.05 -8.13
C SER A 353 -15.57 5.03 -8.94
N ARG A 354 -14.52 5.61 -8.32
CA ARG A 354 -13.56 6.47 -9.04
C ARG A 354 -12.75 5.68 -10.06
N TRP A 355 -12.32 4.45 -9.73
CA TRP A 355 -11.62 3.57 -10.68
C TRP A 355 -12.51 3.18 -11.85
N GLU A 356 -13.78 2.84 -11.61
CA GLU A 356 -14.73 2.52 -12.69
C GLU A 356 -14.98 3.72 -13.60
N ALA A 357 -15.14 4.92 -13.03
CA ALA A 357 -15.29 6.15 -13.78
C ALA A 357 -14.07 6.42 -14.66
N LEU A 358 -12.85 6.24 -14.10
CA LEU A 358 -11.62 6.38 -14.86
C LEU A 358 -11.58 5.39 -16.04
N TYR A 359 -11.78 4.10 -15.79
CA TYR A 359 -11.68 3.07 -16.84
C TYR A 359 -12.73 3.27 -17.95
N ARG A 360 -13.95 3.71 -17.62
CA ARG A 360 -15.01 3.96 -18.59
C ARG A 360 -14.83 5.27 -19.35
N GLY A 361 -14.18 6.25 -18.73
CA GLY A 361 -13.95 7.58 -19.30
C GLY A 361 -12.77 7.66 -20.27
N LEU A 362 -11.89 6.65 -20.27
CA LEU A 362 -10.73 6.63 -21.15
C LEU A 362 -11.15 6.17 -22.57
N PRO A 363 -10.80 6.93 -23.63
CA PRO A 363 -11.06 6.52 -25.00
C PRO A 363 -10.26 5.24 -25.29
N SER A 364 -10.92 4.21 -25.83
CA SER A 364 -10.20 3.07 -26.39
C SER A 364 -9.42 3.56 -27.61
N SER A 365 -8.21 3.05 -27.83
CA SER A 365 -7.36 3.40 -28.99
C SER A 365 -8.02 3.17 -30.35
N ALA A 366 -9.22 2.59 -30.39
CA ALA A 366 -10.07 2.46 -31.56
C ALA A 366 -10.96 3.70 -31.83
N SER A 367 -11.03 4.66 -30.89
CA SER A 367 -11.82 5.90 -31.04
C SER A 367 -11.02 7.12 -30.56
N ALA A 368 -9.96 7.44 -31.29
CA ALA A 368 -9.22 8.68 -31.07
C ALA A 368 -10.02 9.86 -31.60
N SER A 369 -10.86 10.43 -30.76
CA SER A 369 -11.34 11.80 -30.87
C SER A 369 -11.48 12.38 -29.47
N SER A 370 -10.73 13.43 -29.27
CA SER A 370 -10.49 14.19 -28.06
C SER A 370 -11.73 14.48 -27.20
N THR A 371 -11.77 14.00 -25.98
CA THR A 371 -12.50 14.67 -24.89
C THR A 371 -11.84 14.31 -23.55
N LEU A 372 -11.06 15.23 -23.02
CA LEU A 372 -10.46 15.17 -21.69
C LEU A 372 -11.57 15.33 -20.64
N ILE A 373 -11.85 14.28 -19.91
CA ILE A 373 -12.72 14.36 -18.72
C ILE A 373 -11.89 14.90 -17.56
N ARG A 374 -12.10 16.19 -17.26
CA ARG A 374 -11.65 16.77 -15.98
C ARG A 374 -12.58 16.27 -14.87
N VAL A 375 -12.07 15.46 -13.96
CA VAL A 375 -12.76 15.18 -12.70
C VAL A 375 -12.56 16.43 -11.81
N PRO A 376 -13.61 17.15 -11.41
CA PRO A 376 -13.43 18.34 -10.58
C PRO A 376 -12.90 17.97 -9.21
N PHE A 377 -11.84 18.65 -8.80
CA PHE A 377 -11.37 18.64 -7.43
C PHE A 377 -12.40 19.37 -6.57
N GLY A 378 -13.04 18.64 -5.65
CA GLY A 378 -13.82 19.26 -4.59
C GLY A 378 -12.89 20.06 -3.68
N SER A 379 -13.20 21.34 -3.53
CA SER A 379 -12.64 22.30 -2.57
C SER A 379 -12.82 21.85 -1.12
#